data_97f737275dc2c6d0d95dcd2edd7a3f8b
#
_entry.id   97f737275dc2c6d0d95dcd2edd7a3f8b
#
_cell.length_a   1.000
_cell.length_b   1.000
_cell.length_c   1.000
_cell.angle_alpha   90.00
_cell.angle_beta   90.00
_cell.angle_gamma   90.00
#
_symmetry.space_group_name_H-M   'P 1'
#
loop_
_entity.id
_entity.type
_entity.pdbx_description
1 polymer ?
#
loop_
_entity_poly.entity_id
_entity_poly.type
_entity_poly.pdbx_seq_one_letter_code
_entity_poly.pdbx_strand_id
1 'polypeptide(L)'
;MRRASPRLVSRSKPLAWAVGSVALSLAAGCSAIGPAGKPTPLAETLTGARAQVPTATKKPGGVQPALRVGQFVFYADVPLEPSDPLFRELDELPERIQRELRLPAGNNIVQVYLFDSQEKYESYMRDRFPWLPARRAYFVSDGKRPNAAEDLQVYTWMGEHLRTDLRHELTHAILHTVLAGVPLWLDEGLAGFFEQPPANDGLNPDHLDKLRRGGFTPDLARLENVKLVADMEKPEYREAWAWVHFCLRGDDRARLVLHDYLQQLRANPAPGLLSPKLRAAVTDPKASLFEHLARQRNPE
;
A
#
# COMPACT_ATOMS: atom_id res chain seq x y z
N MET A 1 -65.21 7.73 -32.83
CA MET A 1 -65.10 8.29 -31.48
C MET A 1 -64.50 7.21 -30.54
N ARG A 2 -63.19 7.22 -30.28
CA ARG A 2 -62.57 6.43 -29.25
C ARG A 2 -61.63 7.37 -28.46
N ARG A 3 -61.91 7.53 -27.17
CA ARG A 3 -61.16 8.36 -26.22
C ARG A 3 -59.89 7.68 -25.87
N ALA A 4 -58.75 8.38 -25.99
CA ALA A 4 -57.44 7.96 -25.48
C ALA A 4 -57.29 8.44 -24.03
N SER A 5 -56.92 7.52 -23.13
CA SER A 5 -56.55 7.81 -21.74
C SER A 5 -55.07 8.21 -21.66
N PRO A 6 -54.70 9.17 -20.80
CA PRO A 6 -53.29 9.56 -20.63
C PRO A 6 -52.56 8.58 -19.72
N ARG A 7 -51.38 8.16 -20.15
CA ARG A 7 -50.42 7.39 -19.34
C ARG A 7 -49.75 8.31 -18.34
N LEU A 8 -49.85 7.96 -17.06
CA LEU A 8 -49.02 8.53 -15.99
C LEU A 8 -47.58 8.12 -16.21
N VAL A 9 -46.69 9.10 -16.37
CA VAL A 9 -45.24 8.91 -16.33
C VAL A 9 -44.82 9.09 -14.87
N SER A 10 -44.48 7.97 -14.22
CA SER A 10 -43.84 7.94 -12.89
C SER A 10 -42.40 8.45 -13.03
N ARG A 11 -42.14 9.62 -12.50
CA ARG A 11 -40.76 10.13 -12.31
C ARG A 11 -40.18 9.48 -11.05
N SER A 12 -39.38 8.46 -11.21
CA SER A 12 -38.52 7.96 -10.17
C SER A 12 -37.34 8.94 -9.98
N LYS A 13 -37.25 9.52 -8.80
CA LYS A 13 -36.09 10.32 -8.36
C LYS A 13 -34.88 9.38 -8.20
N PRO A 14 -33.68 9.75 -8.68
CA PRO A 14 -32.49 8.99 -8.34
C PRO A 14 -32.18 9.23 -6.88
N LEU A 15 -32.16 8.15 -6.12
CA LEU A 15 -31.62 8.11 -4.75
C LEU A 15 -30.11 8.27 -4.85
N ALA A 16 -29.59 9.44 -4.50
CA ALA A 16 -28.17 9.68 -4.39
C ALA A 16 -27.64 8.89 -3.19
N TRP A 17 -27.01 7.76 -3.46
CA TRP A 17 -26.18 7.05 -2.49
C TRP A 17 -24.87 7.81 -2.34
N ALA A 18 -24.77 8.59 -1.28
CA ALA A 18 -23.50 9.09 -0.80
C ALA A 18 -22.73 7.88 -0.20
N VAL A 19 -21.99 7.17 -1.01
CA VAL A 19 -21.01 6.19 -0.57
C VAL A 19 -19.79 6.98 -0.06
N GLY A 20 -19.83 7.32 1.21
CA GLY A 20 -18.64 7.76 1.92
C GLY A 20 -17.73 6.54 2.12
N SER A 21 -16.85 6.28 1.15
CA SER A 21 -15.79 5.30 1.29
C SER A 21 -14.79 5.83 2.31
N VAL A 22 -14.86 5.32 3.53
CA VAL A 22 -13.73 5.40 4.46
C VAL A 22 -12.72 4.38 3.95
N ALA A 23 -11.80 4.82 3.13
CA ALA A 23 -10.63 4.03 2.77
C ALA A 23 -9.69 4.02 3.99
N LEU A 24 -9.85 3.02 4.86
CA LEU A 24 -8.81 2.65 5.80
C LEU A 24 -7.77 1.89 4.99
N SER A 25 -6.78 2.61 4.47
CA SER A 25 -5.65 1.99 3.78
C SER A 25 -4.74 1.37 4.84
N LEU A 26 -4.86 0.07 5.00
CA LEU A 26 -4.04 -0.76 5.87
C LEU A 26 -2.93 -1.35 4.99
N ALA A 27 -1.82 -0.67 4.92
CA ALA A 27 -0.63 -1.21 4.33
C ALA A 27 0.06 -2.16 5.30
N ALA A 28 0.41 -3.29 4.81
CA ALA A 28 0.80 -4.41 5.64
C ALA A 28 2.18 -4.91 5.26
N GLY A 29 3.17 -4.62 6.09
CA GLY A 29 4.50 -5.24 5.97
C GLY A 29 4.45 -6.77 5.92
N CYS A 30 5.05 -7.35 4.90
CA CYS A 30 5.03 -8.78 4.59
C CYS A 30 5.83 -9.64 5.54
N SER A 31 5.42 -9.83 6.80
CA SER A 31 5.93 -10.99 7.58
C SER A 31 5.03 -11.28 8.77
N ALA A 32 4.35 -12.43 8.72
CA ALA A 32 3.67 -12.99 9.87
C ALA A 32 4.70 -13.52 10.86
N ILE A 33 4.60 -13.12 12.13
CA ILE A 33 5.40 -13.62 13.24
C ILE A 33 4.65 -14.76 13.92
N GLY A 34 5.25 -15.95 13.98
CA GLY A 34 4.90 -17.03 14.89
C GLY A 34 3.90 -18.09 14.40
N PRO A 35 3.79 -19.23 15.12
CA PRO A 35 2.96 -20.35 14.72
C PRO A 35 1.48 -20.04 14.89
N ALA A 36 0.70 -20.43 13.88
CA ALA A 36 -0.72 -20.23 13.77
C ALA A 36 -1.53 -20.80 14.96
N GLY A 37 -2.11 -19.90 15.75
CA GLY A 37 -3.29 -20.23 16.49
C GLY A 37 -4.46 -20.40 15.51
N LYS A 38 -5.30 -21.43 15.71
CA LYS A 38 -6.45 -21.72 14.85
C LYS A 38 -7.36 -20.50 14.72
N PRO A 39 -7.81 -20.14 13.50
CA PRO A 39 -8.72 -19.02 13.32
C PRO A 39 -10.10 -19.37 13.92
N THR A 40 -10.53 -18.57 14.85
CA THR A 40 -11.93 -18.50 15.27
C THR A 40 -12.71 -17.76 14.18
N PRO A 41 -13.91 -18.22 13.75
CA PRO A 41 -14.64 -17.58 12.67
C PRO A 41 -15.27 -16.26 13.16
N LEU A 42 -14.69 -15.13 12.78
CA LEU A 42 -15.23 -13.77 12.95
C LEU A 42 -15.58 -13.16 11.59
N ALA A 43 -16.24 -13.93 10.73
CA ALA A 43 -16.56 -13.50 9.36
C ALA A 43 -17.96 -12.86 9.21
N GLU A 44 -18.73 -12.61 10.26
CA GLU A 44 -20.15 -12.23 10.09
C GLU A 44 -20.59 -10.88 10.68
N THR A 45 -19.70 -9.98 11.12
CA THR A 45 -20.18 -8.73 11.77
C THR A 45 -19.52 -7.44 11.24
N LEU A 46 -19.18 -7.33 9.96
CA LEU A 46 -18.66 -6.08 9.39
C LEU A 46 -19.64 -5.35 8.46
N THR A 47 -20.93 -5.69 8.48
CA THR A 47 -21.96 -4.89 7.83
C THR A 47 -22.67 -4.05 8.89
N GLY A 48 -22.21 -2.82 9.14
CA GLY A 48 -23.00 -1.82 9.84
C GLY A 48 -22.42 -1.11 11.07
N ALA A 49 -21.26 -1.46 11.55
CA ALA A 49 -20.63 -0.69 12.62
C ALA A 49 -19.66 0.35 12.06
N ARG A 50 -20.12 1.59 11.99
CA ARG A 50 -19.30 2.79 11.82
C ARG A 50 -18.37 2.86 13.03
N ALA A 51 -17.18 2.24 12.94
CA ALA A 51 -16.17 2.37 13.96
C ALA A 51 -15.79 3.85 14.07
N GLN A 52 -16.25 4.53 15.10
CA GLN A 52 -15.76 5.85 15.46
C GLN A 52 -14.31 5.65 15.91
N VAL A 53 -13.37 6.00 15.03
CA VAL A 53 -11.97 6.16 15.42
C VAL A 53 -11.95 7.23 16.51
N PRO A 54 -11.46 6.95 17.71
CA PRO A 54 -11.39 7.96 18.77
C PRO A 54 -10.56 9.14 18.27
N THR A 55 -11.15 10.32 18.26
CA THR A 55 -10.57 11.59 17.80
C THR A 55 -9.59 12.18 18.82
N ALA A 56 -8.71 11.38 19.39
CA ALA A 56 -7.60 11.90 20.17
C ALA A 56 -6.36 11.11 19.79
N THR A 57 -5.50 11.75 19.02
CA THR A 57 -4.12 11.32 18.79
C THR A 57 -3.37 11.35 20.11
N LYS A 58 -3.60 10.35 20.96
CA LYS A 58 -2.73 10.13 22.10
C LYS A 58 -1.42 9.61 21.54
N LYS A 59 -0.47 10.53 21.31
CA LYS A 59 0.92 10.17 21.02
C LYS A 59 1.38 9.15 22.05
N PRO A 60 2.23 8.17 21.68
CA PRO A 60 2.87 7.30 22.66
C PRO A 60 3.41 8.16 23.79
N GLY A 61 3.12 7.83 25.04
CA GLY A 61 3.23 8.74 26.18
C GLY A 61 4.54 9.52 26.24
N GLY A 62 4.45 10.85 26.11
CA GLY A 62 5.56 11.77 26.35
C GLY A 62 6.63 11.85 25.27
N VAL A 63 6.53 11.12 24.15
CA VAL A 63 7.54 11.10 23.10
C VAL A 63 7.55 12.43 22.35
N GLN A 64 8.68 13.13 22.41
CA GLN A 64 8.94 14.34 21.63
C GLN A 64 9.45 13.96 20.24
N PRO A 65 9.34 14.86 19.23
CA PRO A 65 9.99 14.64 17.95
C PRO A 65 11.50 14.46 18.18
N ALA A 66 12.02 13.31 17.82
CA ALA A 66 13.44 12.99 17.99
C ALA A 66 14.29 13.47 16.81
N LEU A 67 13.70 13.39 15.59
CA LEU A 67 14.40 13.73 14.35
C LEU A 67 13.41 14.12 13.25
N ARG A 68 13.80 15.07 12.40
CA ARG A 68 13.10 15.37 11.15
C ARG A 68 14.00 15.09 9.97
N VAL A 69 13.47 14.34 9.00
CA VAL A 69 14.13 13.97 7.74
C VAL A 69 13.17 14.29 6.60
N GLY A 70 13.40 15.37 5.88
CA GLY A 70 12.51 15.84 4.83
C GLY A 70 11.07 16.03 5.33
N GLN A 71 10.15 15.24 4.76
CA GLN A 71 8.74 15.22 5.13
C GLN A 71 8.41 14.25 6.29
N PHE A 72 9.39 13.49 6.78
CA PHE A 72 9.21 12.53 7.86
C PHE A 72 9.60 13.12 9.22
N VAL A 73 8.72 12.96 10.20
CA VAL A 73 8.97 13.35 11.59
C VAL A 73 9.00 12.10 12.45
N PHE A 74 10.19 11.76 12.93
CA PHE A 74 10.41 10.58 13.77
C PHE A 74 10.13 10.91 15.23
N TYR A 75 9.32 10.08 15.86
CA TYR A 75 9.07 10.02 17.28
C TYR A 75 9.66 8.70 17.78
N ALA A 76 10.67 8.74 18.62
CA ALA A 76 11.35 7.55 19.10
C ALA A 76 11.51 7.60 20.62
N ASP A 77 11.50 6.44 21.26
CA ASP A 77 11.84 6.28 22.67
C ASP A 77 13.31 5.89 22.90
N VAL A 78 14.11 5.95 21.83
CA VAL A 78 15.57 5.78 21.81
C VAL A 78 16.20 6.98 21.12
N PRO A 79 17.47 7.31 21.47
CA PRO A 79 18.26 8.28 20.71
C PRO A 79 18.41 7.81 19.24
N LEU A 80 18.15 8.73 18.31
CA LEU A 80 18.40 8.50 16.89
C LEU A 80 19.69 9.24 16.52
N GLU A 81 20.57 8.57 15.76
CA GLU A 81 21.78 9.16 15.23
C GLU A 81 21.51 9.77 13.85
N PRO A 82 21.47 11.11 13.71
CA PRO A 82 21.12 11.76 12.45
C PRO A 82 22.07 11.45 11.30
N SER A 83 23.31 11.03 11.59
CA SER A 83 24.32 10.65 10.60
C SER A 83 24.15 9.22 10.08
N ASP A 84 23.23 8.41 10.63
CA ASP A 84 22.97 7.07 10.11
C ASP A 84 22.58 7.16 8.63
N PRO A 85 23.25 6.39 7.75
CA PRO A 85 22.93 6.33 6.32
C PRO A 85 21.47 6.03 6.01
N LEU A 86 20.75 5.39 6.92
CA LEU A 86 19.30 5.15 6.80
C LEU A 86 18.53 6.45 6.57
N PHE A 87 18.81 7.51 7.36
CA PHE A 87 18.02 8.75 7.27
C PHE A 87 18.26 9.49 5.96
N ARG A 88 19.47 9.44 5.41
CA ARG A 88 19.74 9.97 4.07
C ARG A 88 18.99 9.18 2.99
N GLU A 89 18.99 7.85 3.09
CA GLU A 89 18.27 6.98 2.17
C GLU A 89 16.76 7.26 2.20
N LEU A 90 16.19 7.49 3.39
CA LEU A 90 14.77 7.82 3.55
C LEU A 90 14.44 9.23 3.03
N ASP A 91 15.36 10.20 3.16
CA ASP A 91 15.19 11.54 2.60
C ASP A 91 15.12 11.52 1.06
N GLU A 92 15.86 10.60 0.42
CA GLU A 92 15.87 10.42 -1.03
C GLU A 92 14.68 9.59 -1.56
N LEU A 93 13.99 8.83 -0.70
CA LEU A 93 12.93 7.92 -1.10
C LEU A 93 11.75 8.63 -1.81
N PRO A 94 11.24 9.79 -1.35
CA PRO A 94 10.16 10.49 -2.04
C PRO A 94 10.52 10.89 -3.48
N GLU A 95 11.72 11.43 -3.69
CA GLU A 95 12.17 11.81 -5.03
C GLU A 95 12.35 10.59 -5.94
N ARG A 96 12.84 9.46 -5.39
CA ARG A 96 12.96 8.20 -6.13
C ARG A 96 11.59 7.73 -6.61
N ILE A 97 10.56 7.71 -5.73
CA ILE A 97 9.19 7.31 -6.05
C ILE A 97 8.58 8.26 -7.10
N GLN A 98 8.70 9.57 -6.90
CA GLN A 98 8.16 10.58 -7.80
C GLN A 98 8.74 10.48 -9.21
N ARG A 99 10.05 10.34 -9.30
CA ARG A 99 10.76 10.19 -10.59
C ARG A 99 10.37 8.89 -11.30
N GLU A 100 10.38 7.77 -10.57
CA GLU A 100 10.08 6.45 -11.11
C GLU A 100 8.64 6.34 -11.61
N LEU A 101 7.69 6.86 -10.84
CA LEU A 101 6.25 6.75 -11.12
C LEU A 101 5.68 7.97 -11.86
N ARG A 102 6.51 8.99 -12.15
CA ARG A 102 6.11 10.27 -12.75
C ARG A 102 5.00 10.96 -11.96
N LEU A 103 5.07 10.90 -10.64
CA LEU A 103 4.13 11.53 -9.74
C LEU A 103 4.65 12.89 -9.27
N PRO A 104 3.77 13.86 -8.95
CA PRO A 104 4.19 15.12 -8.34
C PRO A 104 4.68 14.91 -6.92
N ALA A 105 5.39 15.90 -6.38
CA ALA A 105 5.73 15.93 -4.97
C ALA A 105 4.49 16.05 -4.10
N GLY A 106 4.40 15.22 -3.06
CA GLY A 106 3.47 15.40 -1.95
C GLY A 106 4.10 16.27 -0.88
N ASN A 107 3.29 17.08 -0.21
CA ASN A 107 3.76 18.02 0.82
C ASN A 107 3.32 17.64 2.25
N ASN A 108 2.73 16.45 2.41
CA ASN A 108 2.22 16.00 3.70
C ASN A 108 3.35 15.54 4.60
N ILE A 109 3.25 15.88 5.87
CA ILE A 109 4.14 15.34 6.90
C ILE A 109 3.68 13.94 7.26
N VAL A 110 4.63 12.99 7.31
CA VAL A 110 4.41 11.65 7.78
C VAL A 110 5.03 11.50 9.17
N GLN A 111 4.25 11.05 10.14
CA GLN A 111 4.72 10.80 11.50
C GLN A 111 5.20 9.35 11.60
N VAL A 112 6.43 9.14 12.02
CA VAL A 112 7.04 7.82 12.17
C VAL A 112 7.25 7.55 13.66
N TYR A 113 6.57 6.54 14.19
CA TYR A 113 6.71 6.11 15.58
C TYR A 113 7.61 4.88 15.64
N LEU A 114 8.77 5.07 16.24
CA LEU A 114 9.84 4.08 16.29
C LEU A 114 10.06 3.63 17.74
N PHE A 115 9.71 2.39 18.02
CA PHE A 115 9.84 1.78 19.35
C PHE A 115 11.22 1.13 19.52
N ASP A 116 11.74 1.11 20.73
CA ASP A 116 13.03 0.48 21.05
C ASP A 116 12.98 -1.05 20.94
N SER A 117 11.79 -1.64 21.12
CA SER A 117 11.63 -3.10 21.11
C SER A 117 10.32 -3.55 20.48
N GLN A 118 10.30 -4.80 20.04
CA GLN A 118 9.12 -5.46 19.48
C GLN A 118 7.98 -5.51 20.52
N GLU A 119 8.30 -5.81 21.76
CA GLU A 119 7.30 -5.95 22.84
C GLU A 119 6.55 -4.65 23.09
N LYS A 120 7.26 -3.53 23.15
CA LYS A 120 6.63 -2.21 23.31
C LYS A 120 5.76 -1.85 22.11
N TYR A 121 6.28 -2.08 20.90
CA TYR A 121 5.54 -1.86 19.67
C TYR A 121 4.24 -2.69 19.65
N GLU A 122 4.33 -4.00 19.86
CA GLU A 122 3.17 -4.89 19.85
C GLU A 122 2.15 -4.55 20.95
N SER A 123 2.63 -4.18 22.16
CA SER A 123 1.75 -3.73 23.25
C SER A 123 1.00 -2.48 22.84
N TYR A 124 1.72 -1.48 22.30
CA TYR A 124 1.10 -0.24 21.83
C TYR A 124 0.08 -0.49 20.73
N MET A 125 0.43 -1.32 19.73
CA MET A 125 -0.47 -1.62 18.61
C MET A 125 -1.73 -2.36 19.06
N ARG A 126 -1.62 -3.34 19.97
CA ARG A 126 -2.78 -4.03 20.55
C ARG A 126 -3.71 -3.09 21.32
N ASP A 127 -3.15 -2.16 22.08
CA ASP A 127 -3.93 -1.21 22.87
C ASP A 127 -4.62 -0.15 22.00
N ARG A 128 -3.91 0.30 20.97
CA ARG A 128 -4.34 1.42 20.11
C ARG A 128 -5.19 0.97 18.93
N PHE A 129 -4.86 -0.19 18.36
CA PHE A 129 -5.46 -0.75 17.16
C PHE A 129 -5.78 -2.25 17.33
N PRO A 130 -6.66 -2.63 18.31
CA PRO A 130 -6.88 -4.03 18.67
C PRO A 130 -7.48 -4.89 17.55
N TRP A 131 -7.98 -4.25 16.49
CA TRP A 131 -8.54 -4.91 15.32
C TRP A 131 -7.49 -5.24 14.24
N LEU A 132 -6.27 -4.72 14.37
CA LEU A 132 -5.20 -5.01 13.42
C LEU A 132 -4.51 -6.34 13.74
N PRO A 133 -4.22 -7.19 12.73
CA PRO A 133 -3.42 -8.39 12.94
C PRO A 133 -1.99 -8.03 13.40
N ALA A 134 -1.28 -8.98 14.00
CA ALA A 134 0.12 -8.76 14.38
C ALA A 134 1.01 -8.68 13.14
N ARG A 135 1.79 -7.59 13.02
CA ARG A 135 2.76 -7.33 11.94
C ARG A 135 3.92 -6.51 12.45
N ARG A 136 5.04 -6.52 11.72
CA ARG A 136 6.27 -5.80 12.11
C ARG A 136 6.16 -4.30 11.96
N ALA A 137 5.38 -3.83 11.01
CA ALA A 137 5.19 -2.41 10.75
C ALA A 137 3.77 -2.15 10.25
N TYR A 138 3.35 -0.89 10.35
CA TYR A 138 2.08 -0.42 9.83
C TYR A 138 2.18 1.01 9.34
N PHE A 139 1.65 1.24 8.16
CA PHE A 139 1.15 2.54 7.75
C PHE A 139 -0.34 2.64 8.13
N VAL A 140 -0.71 3.71 8.82
CA VAL A 140 -2.09 4.01 9.22
C VAL A 140 -2.47 5.40 8.74
N SER A 141 -3.59 5.47 8.03
CA SER A 141 -4.24 6.74 7.66
C SER A 141 -5.70 6.71 8.10
N ASP A 142 -6.20 7.76 8.72
CA ASP A 142 -7.59 7.80 9.17
C ASP A 142 -8.59 8.15 8.06
N GLY A 143 -8.11 8.45 6.85
CA GLY A 143 -8.90 8.67 5.64
C GLY A 143 -9.91 9.81 5.69
N LYS A 144 -9.96 10.58 6.78
CA LYS A 144 -10.99 11.60 7.01
C LYS A 144 -10.70 12.92 6.30
N ARG A 145 -9.43 13.20 6.01
CA ARG A 145 -9.00 14.41 5.33
C ARG A 145 -7.79 14.12 4.46
N PRO A 146 -7.96 13.91 3.15
CA PRO A 146 -6.81 13.92 2.25
C PRO A 146 -6.08 15.26 2.48
N ASN A 147 -4.84 15.22 2.91
CA ASN A 147 -3.97 16.37 3.19
C ASN A 147 -3.92 16.90 4.65
N ALA A 148 -4.50 16.26 5.65
CA ALA A 148 -4.21 16.62 7.04
C ALA A 148 -2.91 15.96 7.49
N ALA A 149 -1.92 16.75 7.90
CA ALA A 149 -0.58 16.30 8.30
C ALA A 149 -0.56 15.29 9.48
N GLU A 150 -1.68 15.16 10.19
CA GLU A 150 -1.82 14.28 11.35
C GLU A 150 -2.33 12.88 11.00
N ASP A 151 -2.70 12.64 9.74
CA ASP A 151 -3.40 11.43 9.31
C ASP A 151 -2.48 10.34 8.75
N LEU A 152 -1.20 10.64 8.52
CA LEU A 152 -0.24 9.71 7.94
C LEU A 152 0.76 9.26 9.01
N GLN A 153 0.59 8.05 9.50
CA GLN A 153 1.37 7.52 10.62
C GLN A 153 2.00 6.18 10.25
N VAL A 154 3.28 6.03 10.53
CA VAL A 154 4.02 4.79 10.38
C VAL A 154 4.47 4.31 11.76
N TYR A 155 4.29 3.03 12.04
CA TYR A 155 4.66 2.39 13.29
C TYR A 155 5.56 1.19 13.03
N THR A 156 6.72 1.14 13.70
CA THR A 156 7.64 0.01 13.66
C THR A 156 8.59 0.05 14.87
N TRP A 157 9.54 -0.90 14.99
CA TRP A 157 10.50 -0.94 16.08
C TRP A 157 11.95 -1.10 15.58
N MET A 158 12.92 -0.82 16.44
CA MET A 158 14.34 -1.02 16.19
C MET A 158 14.66 -2.52 16.09
N GLY A 159 14.91 -3.01 14.88
CA GLY A 159 15.20 -4.43 14.62
C GLY A 159 15.92 -4.63 13.30
N GLU A 160 16.27 -5.88 13.00
CA GLU A 160 17.02 -6.24 11.78
C GLU A 160 16.32 -5.86 10.47
N HIS A 161 14.99 -5.78 10.49
CA HIS A 161 14.18 -5.46 9.32
C HIS A 161 13.81 -3.97 9.19
N LEU A 162 14.24 -3.12 10.13
CA LEU A 162 13.85 -1.71 10.22
C LEU A 162 13.96 -0.97 8.88
N ARG A 163 15.09 -1.13 8.16
CA ARG A 163 15.31 -0.42 6.89
C ARG A 163 14.29 -0.82 5.82
N THR A 164 14.01 -2.11 5.72
CA THR A 164 13.03 -2.65 4.77
C THR A 164 11.62 -2.21 5.15
N ASP A 165 11.26 -2.36 6.42
CA ASP A 165 9.94 -2.01 6.93
C ASP A 165 9.67 -0.50 6.77
N LEU A 166 10.64 0.37 7.05
CA LEU A 166 10.49 1.81 6.83
C LEU A 166 10.32 2.16 5.35
N ARG A 167 11.13 1.59 4.45
CA ARG A 167 10.95 1.85 3.00
C ARG A 167 9.57 1.41 2.53
N HIS A 168 9.08 0.25 3.00
CA HIS A 168 7.78 -0.29 2.65
C HIS A 168 6.65 0.65 3.11
N GLU A 169 6.57 0.93 4.40
CA GLU A 169 5.47 1.71 5.00
C GLU A 169 5.50 3.19 4.57
N LEU A 170 6.70 3.76 4.39
CA LEU A 170 6.83 5.12 3.87
C LEU A 170 6.45 5.22 2.39
N THR A 171 6.61 4.14 1.61
CA THR A 171 6.11 4.10 0.23
C THR A 171 4.60 4.24 0.21
N HIS A 172 3.87 3.49 1.03
CA HIS A 172 2.43 3.67 1.16
C HIS A 172 2.09 5.11 1.55
N ALA A 173 2.74 5.65 2.60
CA ALA A 173 2.49 7.01 3.03
C ALA A 173 2.69 8.03 1.91
N ILE A 174 3.77 7.91 1.11
CA ILE A 174 4.06 8.80 -0.02
C ILE A 174 2.99 8.69 -1.11
N LEU A 175 2.61 7.47 -1.50
CA LEU A 175 1.59 7.24 -2.53
C LEU A 175 0.25 7.85 -2.13
N HIS A 176 -0.15 7.68 -0.88
CA HIS A 176 -1.40 8.20 -0.34
C HIS A 176 -1.42 9.72 -0.16
N THR A 177 -0.27 10.42 -0.29
CA THR A 177 -0.25 11.89 -0.36
C THR A 177 -0.65 12.45 -1.72
N VAL A 178 -0.53 11.67 -2.79
CA VAL A 178 -0.66 12.15 -4.18
C VAL A 178 -1.70 11.42 -5.00
N LEU A 179 -2.13 10.23 -4.58
CA LEU A 179 -3.15 9.43 -5.24
C LEU A 179 -4.48 9.48 -4.48
N ALA A 180 -5.59 9.65 -5.18
CA ALA A 180 -6.92 9.71 -4.57
C ALA A 180 -7.38 8.33 -4.03
N GLY A 181 -6.79 7.27 -4.51
CA GLY A 181 -6.96 5.89 -4.06
C GLY A 181 -5.97 4.98 -4.80
N VAL A 182 -5.53 3.92 -4.15
CA VAL A 182 -4.61 2.93 -4.75
C VAL A 182 -5.26 1.56 -4.61
N PRO A 183 -5.43 0.79 -5.70
CA PRO A 183 -5.86 -0.61 -5.59
C PRO A 183 -4.87 -1.40 -4.72
N LEU A 184 -5.38 -2.24 -3.83
CA LEU A 184 -4.57 -2.95 -2.84
C LEU A 184 -3.35 -3.65 -3.44
N TRP A 185 -3.55 -4.41 -4.53
CA TRP A 185 -2.45 -5.12 -5.19
C TRP A 185 -1.36 -4.18 -5.70
N LEU A 186 -1.75 -2.98 -6.20
CA LEU A 186 -0.80 -2.01 -6.73
C LEU A 186 -0.06 -1.31 -5.60
N ASP A 187 -0.75 -0.98 -4.52
CA ASP A 187 -0.16 -0.38 -3.32
C ASP A 187 0.92 -1.29 -2.73
N GLU A 188 0.58 -2.55 -2.49
CA GLU A 188 1.51 -3.57 -1.98
C GLU A 188 2.63 -3.91 -2.97
N GLY A 189 2.30 -3.98 -4.26
CA GLY A 189 3.30 -4.24 -5.30
C GLY A 189 4.34 -3.12 -5.44
N LEU A 190 3.89 -1.85 -5.33
CA LEU A 190 4.79 -0.68 -5.33
C LEU A 190 5.60 -0.63 -4.03
N ALA A 191 5.00 -0.87 -2.87
CA ALA A 191 5.72 -0.95 -1.62
C ALA A 191 6.80 -2.04 -1.68
N GLY A 192 6.47 -3.25 -2.17
CA GLY A 192 7.42 -4.34 -2.37
C GLY A 192 8.53 -4.05 -3.40
N PHE A 193 8.29 -3.16 -4.36
CA PHE A 193 9.32 -2.66 -5.28
C PHE A 193 10.26 -1.67 -4.60
N PHE A 194 9.72 -0.68 -3.89
CA PHE A 194 10.51 0.39 -3.27
C PHE A 194 11.13 0.00 -1.91
N GLU A 195 10.67 -1.07 -1.25
CA GLU A 195 11.32 -1.60 -0.05
C GLU A 195 12.74 -2.09 -0.32
N GLN A 196 13.04 -2.43 -1.59
CA GLN A 196 14.37 -2.85 -2.00
C GLN A 196 15.36 -1.68 -2.01
N PRO A 197 16.62 -1.93 -1.61
CA PRO A 197 17.67 -0.92 -1.77
C PRO A 197 17.72 -0.39 -3.20
N PRO A 198 18.08 0.88 -3.41
CA PRO A 198 18.19 1.44 -4.76
C PRO A 198 19.09 0.64 -5.72
N ALA A 199 20.15 0.03 -5.20
CA ALA A 199 21.08 -0.80 -5.96
C ALA A 199 20.42 -2.07 -6.55
N ASN A 200 19.35 -2.56 -5.94
CA ASN A 200 18.62 -3.73 -6.42
C ASN A 200 17.60 -3.39 -7.53
N ASP A 201 17.42 -2.13 -7.84
CA ASP A 201 16.48 -1.65 -8.88
C ASP A 201 15.05 -2.22 -8.75
N GLY A 202 14.58 -2.39 -7.51
CA GLY A 202 13.27 -2.96 -7.19
C GLY A 202 13.21 -4.48 -7.21
N LEU A 203 14.31 -5.18 -7.56
CA LEU A 203 14.35 -6.63 -7.58
C LEU A 203 14.38 -7.19 -6.15
N ASN A 204 13.40 -8.04 -5.85
CA ASN A 204 13.32 -8.80 -4.60
C ASN A 204 13.76 -10.25 -4.86
N PRO A 205 14.98 -10.66 -4.42
CA PRO A 205 15.52 -12.00 -4.70
C PRO A 205 14.66 -13.12 -4.13
N ASP A 206 14.12 -12.93 -2.92
CA ASP A 206 13.27 -13.93 -2.26
C ASP A 206 11.95 -14.16 -3.02
N HIS A 207 11.32 -13.08 -3.49
CA HIS A 207 10.13 -13.16 -4.33
C HIS A 207 10.43 -13.84 -5.66
N LEU A 208 11.50 -13.43 -6.33
CA LEU A 208 11.92 -14.01 -7.61
C LEU A 208 12.14 -15.51 -7.51
N ASP A 209 12.90 -15.93 -6.51
CA ASP A 209 13.22 -17.33 -6.27
C ASP A 209 11.97 -18.18 -5.99
N LYS A 210 11.04 -17.66 -5.20
CA LYS A 210 9.79 -18.37 -4.88
C LYS A 210 8.86 -18.49 -6.07
N LEU A 211 8.77 -17.43 -6.89
CA LEU A 211 7.96 -17.45 -8.11
C LEU A 211 8.52 -18.43 -9.15
N ARG A 212 9.83 -18.54 -9.26
CA ARG A 212 10.49 -19.49 -10.19
C ARG A 212 10.32 -20.95 -9.79
N ARG A 213 10.28 -21.25 -8.47
CA ARG A 213 10.21 -22.64 -7.95
C ARG A 213 8.80 -23.19 -7.85
N GLY A 214 7.77 -22.36 -7.81
CA GLY A 214 6.50 -22.70 -7.21
C GLY A 214 5.31 -22.94 -8.14
N GLY A 215 5.47 -23.20 -9.44
CA GLY A 215 4.30 -23.39 -10.32
C GLY A 215 3.38 -22.16 -10.40
N PHE A 216 3.95 -20.99 -10.25
CA PHE A 216 3.27 -19.71 -10.30
C PHE A 216 2.53 -19.51 -11.62
N THR A 217 1.28 -19.11 -11.55
CA THR A 217 0.46 -18.75 -12.71
C THR A 217 -0.05 -17.33 -12.53
N PRO A 218 0.49 -16.33 -13.24
CA PRO A 218 0.09 -14.95 -13.08
C PRO A 218 -1.35 -14.69 -13.51
N ASP A 219 -2.12 -13.98 -12.69
CA ASP A 219 -3.48 -13.56 -13.01
C ASP A 219 -3.79 -12.19 -12.40
N LEU A 220 -3.39 -11.12 -13.13
CA LEU A 220 -3.63 -9.75 -12.69
C LEU A 220 -5.12 -9.48 -12.48
N ALA A 221 -5.99 -10.03 -13.33
CA ALA A 221 -7.43 -9.78 -13.19
C ALA A 221 -8.01 -10.40 -11.90
N ARG A 222 -7.50 -11.56 -11.48
CA ARG A 222 -7.81 -12.16 -10.17
C ARG A 222 -7.27 -11.27 -9.04
N LEU A 223 -6.02 -10.86 -9.15
CA LEU A 223 -5.34 -10.05 -8.13
C LEU A 223 -6.01 -8.69 -7.93
N GLU A 224 -6.48 -8.04 -8.99
CA GLU A 224 -7.24 -6.79 -8.96
C GLU A 224 -8.58 -6.92 -8.22
N ASN A 225 -9.10 -8.13 -8.06
CA ASN A 225 -10.34 -8.39 -7.31
C ASN A 225 -10.11 -8.64 -5.82
N VAL A 226 -8.88 -8.80 -5.36
CA VAL A 226 -8.54 -8.84 -3.94
C VAL A 226 -8.69 -7.43 -3.37
N LYS A 227 -9.66 -7.24 -2.47
CA LYS A 227 -10.01 -5.92 -1.91
C LYS A 227 -9.66 -5.76 -0.45
N LEU A 228 -9.50 -6.87 0.26
CA LEU A 228 -9.22 -6.86 1.69
C LEU A 228 -7.79 -7.36 1.93
N VAL A 229 -7.09 -6.67 2.80
CA VAL A 229 -5.74 -7.06 3.22
C VAL A 229 -5.74 -8.47 3.85
N ALA A 230 -6.83 -8.85 4.50
CA ALA A 230 -6.99 -10.20 5.06
C ALA A 230 -7.02 -11.31 4.00
N ASP A 231 -7.36 -10.97 2.76
CA ASP A 231 -7.41 -11.91 1.63
C ASP A 231 -6.10 -11.93 0.83
N MET A 232 -5.14 -11.06 1.17
CA MET A 232 -3.80 -11.05 0.59
C MET A 232 -2.85 -11.90 1.43
N GLU A 233 -2.46 -13.03 0.87
CA GLU A 233 -1.44 -13.91 1.46
C GLU A 233 -0.07 -13.71 0.77
N LYS A 234 0.95 -14.44 1.22
CA LYS A 234 2.30 -14.34 0.64
C LYS A 234 2.37 -14.54 -0.88
N PRO A 235 1.59 -15.43 -1.51
CA PRO A 235 1.55 -15.53 -2.97
C PRO A 235 1.05 -14.25 -3.66
N GLU A 236 -0.01 -13.61 -3.13
CA GLU A 236 -0.58 -12.37 -3.69
C GLU A 236 0.42 -11.21 -3.61
N TYR A 237 1.14 -11.06 -2.50
CA TYR A 237 2.20 -10.05 -2.37
C TYR A 237 3.32 -10.25 -3.39
N ARG A 238 3.76 -11.50 -3.61
CA ARG A 238 4.79 -11.80 -4.60
C ARG A 238 4.30 -11.53 -6.02
N GLU A 239 3.07 -11.88 -6.31
CA GLU A 239 2.45 -11.64 -7.61
C GLU A 239 2.29 -10.13 -7.87
N ALA A 240 1.84 -9.36 -6.87
CA ALA A 240 1.71 -7.91 -6.94
C ALA A 240 3.06 -7.25 -7.25
N TRP A 241 4.11 -7.63 -6.51
CA TRP A 241 5.48 -7.21 -6.80
C TRP A 241 5.92 -7.57 -8.23
N ALA A 242 5.66 -8.80 -8.67
CA ALA A 242 6.07 -9.26 -9.99
C ALA A 242 5.43 -8.44 -11.13
N TRP A 243 4.14 -8.14 -11.02
CA TRP A 243 3.43 -7.30 -11.99
C TRP A 243 3.97 -5.86 -12.00
N VAL A 244 4.22 -5.28 -10.82
CA VAL A 244 4.81 -3.93 -10.73
C VAL A 244 6.22 -3.92 -11.29
N HIS A 245 7.06 -4.88 -10.93
CA HIS A 245 8.43 -4.99 -11.44
C HIS A 245 8.45 -5.19 -12.97
N PHE A 246 7.55 -6.00 -13.52
CA PHE A 246 7.38 -6.15 -14.96
C PHE A 246 6.96 -4.83 -15.63
N CYS A 247 5.98 -4.13 -15.08
CA CYS A 247 5.53 -2.86 -15.63
C CYS A 247 6.64 -1.80 -15.61
N LEU A 248 7.49 -1.78 -14.59
CA LEU A 248 8.55 -0.77 -14.47
C LEU A 248 9.84 -1.15 -15.19
N ARG A 249 10.14 -2.45 -15.36
CA ARG A 249 11.44 -2.94 -15.85
C ARG A 249 11.35 -3.91 -17.04
N GLY A 250 10.17 -4.40 -17.38
CA GLY A 250 10.02 -5.48 -18.37
C GLY A 250 9.71 -5.03 -19.78
N ASP A 251 8.76 -4.12 -19.95
CA ASP A 251 8.26 -3.67 -21.27
C ASP A 251 7.90 -2.19 -21.21
N ASP A 252 8.39 -1.42 -22.17
CA ASP A 252 8.16 0.03 -22.24
C ASP A 252 6.67 0.39 -22.39
N ARG A 253 5.89 -0.44 -23.10
CA ARG A 253 4.44 -0.23 -23.26
C ARG A 253 3.72 -0.49 -21.94
N ALA A 254 4.13 -1.54 -21.21
CA ALA A 254 3.60 -1.84 -19.88
C ALA A 254 3.89 -0.69 -18.90
N ARG A 255 5.09 -0.10 -18.98
CA ARG A 255 5.48 1.06 -18.18
C ARG A 255 4.63 2.29 -18.49
N LEU A 256 4.37 2.57 -19.76
CA LEU A 256 3.49 3.67 -20.16
C LEU A 256 2.06 3.48 -19.66
N VAL A 257 1.53 2.25 -19.75
CA VAL A 257 0.19 1.91 -19.21
C VAL A 257 0.12 2.12 -17.71
N LEU A 258 1.15 1.70 -16.96
CA LEU A 258 1.19 1.93 -15.51
C LEU A 258 1.24 3.43 -15.18
N HIS A 259 2.10 4.21 -15.87
CA HIS A 259 2.19 5.65 -15.65
C HIS A 259 0.86 6.36 -15.95
N ASP A 260 0.21 6.04 -17.06
CA ASP A 260 -1.11 6.61 -17.39
C ASP A 260 -2.17 6.23 -16.35
N TYR A 261 -2.16 4.98 -15.88
CA TYR A 261 -3.05 4.52 -14.83
C TYR A 261 -2.85 5.28 -13.51
N LEU A 262 -1.60 5.52 -13.12
CA LEU A 262 -1.28 6.33 -11.93
C LEU A 262 -1.76 7.78 -12.08
N GLN A 263 -1.65 8.39 -13.27
CA GLN A 263 -2.23 9.72 -13.50
C GLN A 263 -3.75 9.70 -13.39
N GLN A 264 -4.42 8.65 -13.85
CA GLN A 264 -5.87 8.50 -13.66
C GLN A 264 -6.24 8.38 -12.18
N LEU A 265 -5.48 7.61 -11.36
CA LEU A 265 -5.69 7.46 -9.93
C LEU A 265 -5.54 8.77 -9.14
N ARG A 266 -4.81 9.74 -9.65
CA ARG A 266 -4.71 11.07 -9.03
C ARG A 266 -6.04 11.83 -9.05
N ALA A 267 -6.80 11.68 -10.12
CA ALA A 267 -8.06 12.40 -10.34
C ALA A 267 -9.29 11.58 -9.94
N ASN A 268 -9.17 10.25 -10.00
CA ASN A 268 -10.27 9.32 -9.78
C ASN A 268 -9.78 8.09 -9.00
N PRO A 269 -10.31 7.81 -7.81
CA PRO A 269 -9.91 6.64 -7.02
C PRO A 269 -10.31 5.29 -7.65
N ALA A 270 -11.16 5.31 -8.69
CA ALA A 270 -11.68 4.10 -9.35
C ALA A 270 -11.67 4.24 -10.88
N PRO A 271 -10.48 4.32 -11.53
CA PRO A 271 -10.36 4.52 -12.99
C PRO A 271 -10.61 3.23 -13.79
N GLY A 272 -11.08 2.17 -13.14
CA GLY A 272 -11.24 0.82 -13.69
C GLY A 272 -10.02 -0.06 -13.44
N LEU A 273 -9.99 -1.22 -14.10
CA LEU A 273 -8.91 -2.20 -13.92
C LEU A 273 -7.72 -1.88 -14.85
N LEU A 274 -6.51 -2.20 -14.38
CA LEU A 274 -5.29 -2.10 -15.19
C LEU A 274 -5.18 -3.25 -16.19
N SER A 275 -5.64 -4.46 -15.83
CA SER A 275 -5.46 -5.66 -16.66
C SER A 275 -6.04 -5.56 -18.08
N PRO A 276 -7.21 -4.92 -18.36
CA PRO A 276 -7.66 -4.71 -19.73
C PRO A 276 -6.78 -3.72 -20.50
N LYS A 277 -6.31 -2.67 -19.84
CA LYS A 277 -5.42 -1.64 -20.44
C LYS A 277 -4.08 -2.28 -20.81
N LEU A 278 -3.54 -3.13 -19.93
CA LEU A 278 -2.28 -3.84 -20.16
C LEU A 278 -2.41 -4.83 -21.33
N ARG A 279 -3.51 -5.59 -21.41
CA ARG A 279 -3.77 -6.49 -22.56
C ARG A 279 -3.95 -5.77 -23.87
N ALA A 280 -4.43 -4.54 -23.87
CA ALA A 280 -4.55 -3.73 -25.10
C ALA A 280 -3.17 -3.25 -25.60
N ALA A 281 -2.20 -3.04 -24.72
CA ALA A 281 -0.88 -2.54 -25.05
C ALA A 281 0.18 -3.64 -25.27
N VAL A 282 0.08 -4.74 -24.53
CA VAL A 282 1.02 -5.87 -24.57
C VAL A 282 0.27 -7.11 -25.05
N THR A 283 0.77 -7.77 -26.08
CA THR A 283 0.07 -8.89 -26.76
C THR A 283 -0.27 -10.05 -25.82
N ASP A 284 0.69 -10.47 -25.00
CA ASP A 284 0.50 -11.49 -23.96
C ASP A 284 1.23 -11.06 -22.69
N PRO A 285 0.57 -10.31 -21.81
CA PRO A 285 1.20 -9.84 -20.58
C PRO A 285 1.67 -10.97 -19.66
N LYS A 286 0.98 -12.13 -19.65
CA LYS A 286 1.36 -13.27 -18.81
C LYS A 286 2.66 -13.91 -19.30
N ALA A 287 2.76 -14.20 -20.59
CA ALA A 287 3.98 -14.74 -21.19
C ALA A 287 5.14 -13.75 -21.03
N SER A 288 4.89 -12.44 -21.28
CA SER A 288 5.89 -11.38 -21.11
C SER A 288 6.39 -11.27 -19.67
N LEU A 289 5.51 -11.42 -18.67
CA LEU A 289 5.91 -11.46 -17.28
C LEU A 289 6.80 -12.67 -16.98
N PHE A 290 6.45 -13.87 -17.44
CA PHE A 290 7.29 -15.06 -17.26
C PHE A 290 8.68 -14.89 -17.87
N GLU A 291 8.76 -14.41 -19.11
CA GLU A 291 10.03 -14.13 -19.77
C GLU A 291 10.83 -13.07 -19.03
N HIS A 292 10.15 -12.04 -18.51
CA HIS A 292 10.78 -11.01 -17.71
C HIS A 292 11.41 -11.60 -16.44
N LEU A 293 10.65 -12.36 -15.66
CA LEU A 293 11.16 -13.01 -14.43
C LEU A 293 12.29 -14.01 -14.73
N ALA A 294 12.21 -14.74 -15.86
CA ALA A 294 13.26 -15.68 -16.25
C ALA A 294 14.61 -15.00 -16.54
N ARG A 295 14.58 -13.77 -17.09
CA ARG A 295 15.78 -13.00 -17.43
C ARG A 295 16.45 -12.29 -16.24
N GLN A 296 15.72 -12.09 -15.13
CA GLN A 296 16.29 -11.42 -13.96
C GLN A 296 17.48 -12.24 -13.39
N ARG A 297 18.45 -11.55 -12.81
CA ARG A 297 19.56 -12.14 -12.05
C ARG A 297 19.50 -11.59 -10.64
N ASN A 298 19.75 -12.44 -9.65
CA ASN A 298 19.87 -11.95 -8.28
C ASN A 298 21.02 -10.95 -8.19
N PRO A 299 20.88 -9.86 -7.44
CA PRO A 299 21.98 -8.95 -7.14
C PRO A 299 23.11 -9.74 -6.47
N GLU A 300 24.35 -9.40 -6.83
CA GLU A 300 25.55 -9.99 -6.19
C GLU A 300 25.74 -9.50 -4.77
#